data_21fa1b836ae4a0a7abb5b85d46882d5d
#
_entry.id   21fa1b836ae4a0a7abb5b85d46882d5d
#
_cell.length_a   1.000
_cell.length_b   1.000
_cell.length_c   1.000
_cell.angle_alpha   90.00
_cell.angle_beta   90.00
_cell.angle_gamma   90.00
#
_symmetry.space_group_name_H-M   'P 1'
#
loop_
_entity.id
_entity.type
_entity.pdbx_description
1 polymer ?
#
loop_
_entity_poly.entity_id
_entity_poly.type
_entity_poly.pdbx_seq_one_letter_code
_entity_poly.pdbx_strand_id
1 'polypeptide(L)'
;MAEQESRIDYVDSYEDVSMFHLDSAREDVLLSKQTECTFMWTTAAGEPVGVIMNFVFHEGRFWVTCTRRRKRVSAVEKRPRVALAISSRGTDIGISQTVTYKGNARVLDDAAT
;
A
#
# COMPACT_ATOMS: atom_id res chain seq x y z
N MET A 1 -5.02 4.91 7.33
CA MET A 1 -5.50 3.61 6.91
C MET A 1 -5.80 3.59 5.44
N ALA A 2 -5.32 2.60 4.77
CA ALA A 2 -5.58 2.44 3.34
C ALA A 2 -6.54 1.28 3.15
N GLU A 3 -7.58 1.52 2.40
CA GLU A 3 -8.54 0.51 2.05
C GLU A 3 -8.32 0.13 0.60
N GLN A 4 -8.08 -1.14 0.36
CA GLN A 4 -7.83 -1.60 -0.99
C GLN A 4 -9.08 -1.50 -1.83
N GLU A 5 -9.03 -0.75 -2.91
CA GLU A 5 -10.13 -0.59 -3.83
C GLU A 5 -10.05 -1.64 -4.92
N SER A 6 -8.87 -1.86 -5.45
CA SER A 6 -8.64 -2.85 -6.47
C SER A 6 -7.14 -3.15 -6.57
N ARG A 7 -6.83 -4.34 -7.04
CA ARG A 7 -5.46 -4.69 -7.36
C ARG A 7 -5.11 -4.17 -8.74
N ILE A 8 -3.85 -3.83 -8.91
CA ILE A 8 -3.35 -3.50 -10.23
C ILE A 8 -2.87 -4.78 -10.87
N ASP A 9 -3.51 -5.19 -11.95
CA ASP A 9 -3.17 -6.41 -12.66
C ASP A 9 -2.21 -6.20 -13.80
N TYR A 10 -1.94 -4.96 -14.13
CA TYR A 10 -1.09 -4.67 -15.26
C TYR A 10 -0.47 -3.31 -15.06
N VAL A 11 0.59 -3.06 -15.79
CA VAL A 11 1.15 -1.73 -15.89
C VAL A 11 0.73 -1.15 -17.23
N ASP A 12 1.04 0.10 -17.47
CA ASP A 12 0.45 0.83 -18.56
C ASP A 12 0.94 0.37 -19.94
N SER A 13 0.50 1.11 -20.94
CA SER A 13 0.48 0.66 -22.33
C SER A 13 1.85 0.37 -22.95
N TYR A 14 2.91 0.91 -22.45
CA TYR A 14 4.22 0.67 -23.05
C TYR A 14 4.94 -0.53 -22.45
N GLU A 15 4.42 -1.08 -21.39
CA GLU A 15 5.04 -2.19 -20.68
C GLU A 15 3.98 -3.16 -20.17
N ASP A 16 3.92 -4.31 -20.79
CA ASP A 16 2.98 -5.34 -20.38
C ASP A 16 3.75 -6.43 -19.65
N VAL A 17 3.57 -6.50 -18.34
CA VAL A 17 4.23 -7.48 -17.50
C VAL A 17 3.24 -8.46 -16.88
N SER A 18 2.08 -8.62 -17.48
CA SER A 18 1.04 -9.47 -16.92
C SER A 18 1.52 -10.90 -16.66
N MET A 19 2.44 -11.41 -17.47
CA MET A 19 2.99 -12.75 -17.29
C MET A 19 3.81 -12.89 -16.01
N PHE A 20 4.20 -11.78 -15.39
CA PHE A 20 5.00 -11.76 -14.17
C PHE A 20 4.18 -11.43 -12.93
N HIS A 21 2.87 -11.32 -13.05
CA HIS A 21 2.02 -11.04 -11.90
C HIS A 21 2.11 -12.16 -10.89
N LEU A 22 2.04 -11.80 -9.63
CA LEU A 22 1.93 -12.79 -8.57
C LEU A 22 0.55 -13.44 -8.65
N ASP A 23 0.52 -14.75 -8.52
CA ASP A 23 -0.75 -15.44 -8.34
C ASP A 23 -1.26 -15.21 -6.91
N SER A 24 -2.51 -15.57 -6.65
CA SER A 24 -3.14 -15.33 -5.37
C SER A 24 -2.40 -15.98 -4.21
N ALA A 25 -1.86 -17.18 -4.42
CA ALA A 25 -1.15 -17.89 -3.36
C ALA A 25 0.15 -17.16 -2.98
N ARG A 26 0.89 -16.70 -3.96
CA ARG A 26 2.13 -15.95 -3.71
C ARG A 26 1.84 -14.61 -3.07
N GLU A 27 0.78 -13.95 -3.50
CA GLU A 27 0.37 -12.69 -2.92
C GLU A 27 0.01 -12.85 -1.46
N ASP A 28 -0.75 -13.89 -1.12
CA ASP A 28 -1.11 -14.15 0.26
C ASP A 28 0.11 -14.39 1.13
N VAL A 29 1.09 -15.13 0.61
CA VAL A 29 2.34 -15.36 1.33
C VAL A 29 3.08 -14.06 1.55
N LEU A 30 3.19 -13.22 0.52
CA LEU A 30 3.88 -11.94 0.63
C LEU A 30 3.21 -11.06 1.68
N LEU A 31 1.89 -10.93 1.64
CA LEU A 31 1.16 -10.10 2.59
C LEU A 31 1.26 -10.62 4.03
N SER A 32 1.46 -11.91 4.20
CA SER A 32 1.60 -12.49 5.53
C SER A 32 3.02 -12.37 6.08
N LYS A 33 4.03 -12.33 5.23
CA LYS A 33 5.42 -12.30 5.66
C LYS A 33 6.01 -10.91 5.75
N GLN A 34 5.56 -9.99 4.90
CA GLN A 34 6.09 -8.63 4.90
C GLN A 34 5.36 -7.78 5.92
N THR A 35 6.10 -6.93 6.62
CA THR A 35 5.54 -6.02 7.62
C THR A 35 5.64 -4.57 7.22
N GLU A 36 6.37 -4.27 6.15
CA GLU A 36 6.60 -2.90 5.70
C GLU A 36 6.08 -2.68 4.30
N CYS A 37 5.60 -1.50 4.07
CA CYS A 37 5.17 -1.07 2.74
C CYS A 37 5.70 0.34 2.48
N THR A 38 5.70 0.73 1.20
CA THR A 38 5.84 2.13 0.86
C THR A 38 4.44 2.70 0.71
N PHE A 39 4.09 3.63 1.59
CA PHE A 39 2.81 4.31 1.55
C PHE A 39 2.96 5.60 0.79
N MET A 40 2.14 5.79 -0.24
CA MET A 40 2.28 6.91 -1.18
C MET A 40 1.01 7.73 -1.25
N TRP A 41 1.17 9.04 -1.24
CA TRP A 41 0.04 9.96 -1.35
C TRP A 41 0.44 11.16 -2.21
N THR A 42 -0.50 12.07 -2.44
CA THR A 42 -0.27 13.24 -3.27
C THR A 42 -0.37 14.50 -2.42
N THR A 43 0.59 15.40 -2.59
CA THR A 43 0.57 16.69 -1.91
C THR A 43 -0.44 17.63 -2.54
N ALA A 44 -0.72 18.76 -1.88
CA ALA A 44 -1.61 19.77 -2.42
C ALA A 44 -1.11 20.33 -3.76
N ALA A 45 0.20 20.30 -3.98
CA ALA A 45 0.78 20.74 -5.24
C ALA A 45 0.72 19.66 -6.33
N GLY A 46 0.13 18.50 -6.03
CA GLY A 46 0.03 17.42 -7.00
C GLY A 46 1.27 16.56 -7.09
N GLU A 47 2.18 16.64 -6.13
CA GLU A 47 3.39 15.87 -6.17
C GLU A 47 3.23 14.55 -5.42
N PRO A 48 3.69 13.44 -6.00
CA PRO A 48 3.66 12.16 -5.29
C PRO A 48 4.77 12.10 -4.25
N VAL A 49 4.46 11.54 -3.10
CA VAL A 49 5.44 11.31 -2.03
C VAL A 49 5.19 9.95 -1.41
N GLY A 50 6.22 9.39 -0.80
CA GLY A 50 6.11 8.08 -0.18
C GLY A 50 7.00 7.95 1.03
N VAL A 51 6.59 7.11 1.97
CA VAL A 51 7.37 6.77 3.16
C VAL A 51 7.20 5.28 3.44
N ILE A 52 8.16 4.73 4.16
CA ILE A 52 8.06 3.35 4.63
C ILE A 52 7.21 3.35 5.90
N MET A 53 6.22 2.48 5.92
CA MET A 53 5.35 2.32 7.08
C MET A 53 5.10 0.84 7.34
N ASN A 54 4.89 0.49 8.59
CA ASN A 54 4.42 -0.84 8.92
C ASN A 54 2.96 -0.97 8.54
N PHE A 55 2.56 -2.16 8.15
CA PHE A 55 1.17 -2.42 7.79
C PHE A 55 0.73 -3.79 8.29
N VAL A 56 -0.57 -3.94 8.37
CA VAL A 56 -1.23 -5.24 8.57
C VAL A 56 -2.31 -5.35 7.51
N PHE A 57 -2.38 -6.51 6.88
CA PHE A 57 -3.48 -6.81 5.97
C PHE A 57 -4.47 -7.70 6.71
N HIS A 58 -5.69 -7.22 6.89
CA HIS A 58 -6.69 -7.91 7.69
C HIS A 58 -8.07 -7.65 7.10
N GLU A 59 -8.80 -8.72 6.83
CA GLU A 59 -10.16 -8.64 6.32
C GLU A 59 -10.27 -7.80 5.04
N GLY A 60 -9.32 -8.01 4.13
CA GLY A 60 -9.32 -7.35 2.85
C GLY A 60 -8.88 -5.90 2.87
N ARG A 61 -8.34 -5.42 3.97
CA ARG A 61 -7.90 -4.04 4.11
C ARG A 61 -6.50 -3.95 4.65
N PHE A 62 -5.84 -2.87 4.26
CA PHE A 62 -4.52 -2.53 4.79
C PHE A 62 -4.69 -1.54 5.93
N TRP A 63 -4.04 -1.83 7.04
CA TRP A 63 -4.08 -1.00 8.23
C TRP A 63 -2.69 -0.46 8.48
N VAL A 64 -2.57 0.85 8.59
CA VAL A 64 -1.32 1.51 8.92
C VAL A 64 -1.58 2.48 10.06
N THR A 65 -0.57 2.71 10.88
CA THR A 65 -0.69 3.63 11.99
C THR A 65 0.32 4.76 11.85
N CYS A 66 -0.05 5.92 12.35
CA CYS A 66 0.77 7.10 12.21
C CYS A 66 0.30 8.12 13.23
N THR A 67 1.20 8.95 13.72
CA THR A 67 0.79 10.00 14.64
C THR A 67 -0.03 11.05 13.90
N ARG A 68 -1.03 11.60 14.59
CA ARG A 68 -1.96 12.57 14.01
C ARG A 68 -1.22 13.80 13.46
N ARG A 69 -0.05 14.11 13.99
CA ARG A 69 0.71 15.30 13.59
C ARG A 69 1.38 15.19 12.24
N ARG A 70 1.50 13.96 11.69
CA ARG A 70 2.17 13.80 10.41
C ARG A 70 1.37 14.47 9.30
N LYS A 71 2.08 15.12 8.41
CA LYS A 71 1.45 15.82 7.28
C LYS A 71 0.64 14.89 6.40
N ARG A 72 1.05 13.62 6.31
CA ARG A 72 0.33 12.65 5.48
C ARG A 72 -1.08 12.38 5.98
N VAL A 73 -1.34 12.53 7.28
CA VAL A 73 -2.69 12.35 7.81
C VAL A 73 -3.61 13.41 7.24
N SER A 74 -3.22 14.67 7.33
CA SER A 74 -4.00 15.77 6.78
C SER A 74 -4.14 15.65 5.26
N ALA A 75 -3.07 15.26 4.58
CA ALA A 75 -3.09 15.11 3.13
C ALA A 75 -4.10 14.03 2.71
N VAL A 76 -4.11 12.91 3.40
CA VAL A 76 -5.00 11.79 3.09
C VAL A 76 -6.46 12.17 3.35
N GLU A 77 -6.72 12.93 4.40
CA GLU A 77 -8.08 13.41 4.67
C GLU A 77 -8.61 14.25 3.52
N LYS A 78 -7.77 15.04 2.90
CA LYS A 78 -8.16 15.92 1.80
C LYS A 78 -8.11 15.25 0.45
N ARG A 79 -7.17 14.34 0.27
CA ARG A 79 -6.93 13.64 -1.00
C ARG A 79 -6.77 12.16 -0.68
N PRO A 80 -7.88 11.43 -0.58
CA PRO A 80 -7.85 10.06 -0.05
C PRO A 80 -7.23 9.03 -0.99
N ARG A 81 -7.02 9.34 -2.25
CA ARG A 81 -6.47 8.35 -3.18
C ARG A 81 -4.98 8.13 -2.89
N VAL A 82 -4.61 6.88 -2.60
CA VAL A 82 -3.27 6.51 -2.18
C VAL A 82 -2.83 5.23 -2.87
N ALA A 83 -1.56 4.89 -2.68
CA ALA A 83 -1.04 3.61 -3.15
C ALA A 83 -0.12 3.02 -2.10
N LEU A 84 -0.04 1.70 -2.08
CA LEU A 84 0.91 0.96 -1.26
C LEU A 84 1.72 0.04 -2.16
N ALA A 85 3.03 0.09 -2.04
CA ALA A 85 3.91 -0.84 -2.73
C ALA A 85 4.52 -1.76 -1.67
N ILE A 86 4.46 -3.05 -1.92
CA ILE A 86 4.92 -4.07 -1.00
C ILE A 86 5.89 -4.97 -1.75
N SER A 87 7.09 -5.14 -1.19
CA SER A 87 8.10 -6.01 -1.80
C SER A 87 8.50 -7.11 -0.84
N SER A 88 9.09 -8.15 -1.39
CA SER A 88 9.59 -9.27 -0.59
C SER A 88 10.92 -8.96 0.09
N ARG A 89 11.48 -7.79 -0.11
CA ARG A 89 12.76 -7.43 0.48
C ARG A 89 12.71 -7.52 2.00
N GLY A 90 13.74 -8.12 2.56
CA GLY A 90 13.83 -8.28 4.00
C GLY A 90 13.08 -9.48 4.55
N THR A 91 12.39 -10.23 3.69
CA THR A 91 11.71 -11.47 4.08
C THR A 91 12.54 -12.68 3.64
N ASP A 92 12.11 -13.87 4.03
CA ASP A 92 12.75 -15.11 3.62
C ASP A 92 12.22 -15.64 2.28
N ILE A 93 11.43 -14.84 1.57
CA ILE A 93 10.97 -15.21 0.22
C ILE A 93 12.17 -15.11 -0.70
N GLY A 94 12.51 -16.22 -1.34
CA GLY A 94 13.75 -16.32 -2.10
C GLY A 94 13.75 -15.57 -3.42
N ILE A 95 12.59 -15.30 -3.98
CA ILE A 95 12.45 -14.60 -5.26
C ILE A 95 11.93 -13.20 -5.00
N SER A 96 12.53 -12.22 -5.67
CA SER A 96 12.08 -10.85 -5.53
C SER A 96 10.65 -10.70 -6.07
N GLN A 97 9.77 -10.23 -5.23
CA GLN A 97 8.36 -10.02 -5.56
C GLN A 97 7.95 -8.62 -5.14
N THR A 98 7.07 -8.02 -5.93
CA THR A 98 6.55 -6.69 -5.65
C THR A 98 5.10 -6.63 -6.10
N VAL A 99 4.26 -5.98 -5.31
CA VAL A 99 2.87 -5.73 -5.66
C VAL A 99 2.51 -4.32 -5.24
N THR A 100 1.68 -3.67 -6.04
CA THR A 100 1.21 -2.32 -5.75
C THR A 100 -0.30 -2.33 -5.68
N TYR A 101 -0.83 -1.70 -4.66
CA TYR A 101 -2.27 -1.54 -4.49
C TYR A 101 -2.60 -0.05 -4.54
N LYS A 102 -3.69 0.28 -5.21
CA LYS A 102 -4.23 1.63 -5.21
C LYS A 102 -5.61 1.58 -4.56
N GLY A 103 -5.93 2.60 -3.81
CA GLY A 103 -7.22 2.64 -3.14
C GLY A 103 -7.42 3.97 -2.45
N ASN A 104 -8.48 4.01 -1.68
CA ASN A 104 -8.81 5.18 -0.88
C ASN A 104 -8.44 4.92 0.57
N ALA A 105 -7.77 5.89 1.17
CA ALA A 105 -7.43 5.82 2.58
C ALA A 105 -8.50 6.57 3.37
N ARG A 106 -8.75 6.07 4.55
CA ARG A 106 -9.66 6.71 5.49
C ARG A 106 -8.96 6.79 6.83
N VAL A 107 -8.97 7.98 7.40
CA VAL A 107 -8.37 8.18 8.70
C VAL A 107 -9.41 7.85 9.76
N LEU A 108 -9.06 6.92 10.64
CA LEU A 108 -9.87 6.60 11.79
C LEU A 108 -9.20 7.23 13.00
N ASP A 109 -9.88 8.17 13.60
CA ASP A 109 -9.36 8.93 14.73
C ASP A 109 -10.21 8.64 15.94
N ASP A 110 -10.24 7.37 16.30
CA ASP A 110 -11.07 6.86 17.37
C ASP A 110 -10.15 6.43 18.51
N ALA A 111 -10.47 6.87 19.70
CA ALA A 111 -9.69 6.51 20.88
C ALA A 111 -9.63 5.00 21.12
N ALA A 112 -10.57 4.26 20.56
CA ALA A 112 -10.60 2.81 20.68
C ALA A 112 -9.71 2.10 19.67
N THR A 113 -9.15 2.81 18.70
CA THR A 113 -8.29 2.19 17.68
C THR A 113 -6.81 2.28 18.01
#